data_3bd093e8f4259b26d419267dcf4b5604
#
_entry.id   3bd093e8f4259b26d419267dcf4b5604
#
_cell.length_a   1.000
_cell.length_b   1.000
_cell.length_c   1.000
_cell.angle_alpha   90.00
_cell.angle_beta   90.00
_cell.angle_gamma   90.00
#
_symmetry.space_group_name_H-M   'P 1'
#
loop_
_entity.id
_entity.type
_entity.pdbx_description
1 polymer ?
#
loop_
_entity_poly.entity_id
_entity_poly.type
_entity_poly.pdbx_seq_one_letter_code
_entity_poly.pdbx_strand_id
1 'polypeptide(L)'
;MTATDISEEALVTARKNAENNGADIEFTAGDMLKPLIDSGRKLDVLVSNPPYIPAQEQMEKSVVDFEPHVALFGGSDGLKFYRMIFEDCRKVLKDKAFMAFEMGWDQRERMSALVEEILPETRYEILKDMNGKDRMLFVYFNLD
;
A
#
# COMPACT_ATOMS: atom_id res chain seq x y z
N MET A 1 14.22 -7.41 -5.81
CA MET A 1 12.97 -6.74 -5.35
C MET A 1 12.21 -6.24 -6.56
N THR A 2 10.86 -6.12 -6.49
CA THR A 2 10.04 -5.54 -7.57
C THR A 2 9.23 -4.38 -7.01
N ALA A 3 9.13 -3.29 -7.78
CA ALA A 3 8.31 -2.13 -7.46
C ALA A 3 7.34 -1.84 -8.62
N THR A 4 6.12 -1.47 -8.29
CA THR A 4 5.09 -1.10 -9.25
C THR A 4 4.52 0.26 -8.94
N ASP A 5 4.18 1.03 -9.95
CA ASP A 5 3.46 2.30 -9.84
C ASP A 5 2.63 2.51 -11.11
N ILE A 6 1.50 3.20 -10.97
CA ILE A 6 0.66 3.57 -12.12
C ILE A 6 1.28 4.72 -12.92
N SER A 7 2.14 5.55 -12.29
CA SER A 7 2.80 6.69 -12.88
C SER A 7 4.16 6.31 -13.46
N GLU A 8 4.29 6.37 -14.76
CA GLU A 8 5.57 6.23 -15.47
C GLU A 8 6.62 7.26 -15.00
N GLU A 9 6.18 8.49 -14.72
CA GLU A 9 7.04 9.56 -14.23
C GLU A 9 7.59 9.25 -12.83
N ALA A 10 6.74 8.72 -11.92
CA ALA A 10 7.17 8.26 -10.61
C ALA A 10 8.20 7.13 -10.72
N LEU A 11 8.01 6.20 -11.66
CA LEU A 11 8.95 5.11 -11.90
C LEU A 11 10.31 5.61 -12.45
N VAL A 12 10.34 6.67 -13.24
CA VAL A 12 11.62 7.29 -13.68
C VAL A 12 12.41 7.79 -12.46
N THR A 13 11.75 8.51 -11.56
CA THR A 13 12.36 8.99 -10.33
C THR A 13 12.82 7.83 -9.43
N ALA A 14 11.99 6.81 -9.29
CA ALA A 14 12.29 5.63 -8.47
C ALA A 14 13.51 4.86 -9.01
N ARG A 15 13.63 4.67 -10.33
CA ARG A 15 14.82 4.07 -10.96
C ARG A 15 16.10 4.84 -10.66
N LYS A 16 16.06 6.17 -10.82
CA LYS A 16 17.19 7.03 -10.48
C LYS A 16 17.62 6.91 -9.02
N ASN A 17 16.63 6.85 -8.12
CA ASN A 17 16.89 6.66 -6.69
C ASN A 17 17.51 5.28 -6.40
N ALA A 18 17.03 4.22 -7.05
CA ALA A 18 17.59 2.88 -6.91
C ALA A 18 19.04 2.84 -7.37
N GLU A 19 19.35 3.40 -8.54
CA GLU A 19 20.72 3.51 -9.07
C GLU A 19 21.64 4.27 -8.10
N ASN A 20 21.22 5.43 -7.62
CA ASN A 20 21.98 6.25 -6.68
C ASN A 20 22.30 5.54 -5.36
N ASN A 21 21.43 4.61 -4.95
CA ASN A 21 21.57 3.84 -3.71
C ASN A 21 22.16 2.42 -3.94
N GLY A 22 22.52 2.08 -5.17
CA GLY A 22 23.03 0.74 -5.51
C GLY A 22 22.02 -0.38 -5.27
N ALA A 23 20.71 -0.10 -5.37
CA ALA A 23 19.65 -1.06 -5.13
C ALA A 23 19.22 -1.73 -6.43
N ASP A 24 19.20 -3.08 -6.43
CA ASP A 24 18.72 -3.87 -7.57
C ASP A 24 17.19 -4.07 -7.45
N ILE A 25 16.44 -3.28 -8.23
CA ILE A 25 14.98 -3.25 -8.23
C ILE A 25 14.47 -3.34 -9.65
N GLU A 26 13.54 -4.27 -9.88
CA GLU A 26 12.77 -4.34 -11.12
C GLU A 26 11.54 -3.44 -11.02
N PHE A 27 11.33 -2.56 -11.98
CA PHE A 27 10.22 -1.60 -12.01
C PHE A 27 9.25 -1.93 -13.14
N THR A 28 7.95 -1.98 -12.82
CA THR A 28 6.88 -2.24 -13.78
C THR A 28 5.75 -1.24 -13.61
N ALA A 29 5.33 -0.61 -14.70
CA ALA A 29 4.17 0.27 -14.71
C ALA A 29 2.88 -0.54 -14.66
N GLY A 30 1.90 -0.08 -13.88
CA GLY A 30 0.56 -0.67 -13.83
C GLY A 30 -0.19 -0.36 -12.54
N ASP A 31 -1.48 -0.69 -12.56
CA ASP A 31 -2.40 -0.40 -11.48
C ASP A 31 -2.33 -1.47 -10.38
N MET A 32 -2.12 -1.05 -9.16
CA MET A 32 -2.08 -1.86 -7.94
C MET A 32 -1.30 -3.17 -8.12
N LEU A 33 -1.93 -4.31 -7.88
CA LEU A 33 -1.30 -5.63 -7.98
C LEU A 33 -1.33 -6.25 -9.38
N LYS A 34 -1.97 -5.60 -10.36
CA LYS A 34 -2.16 -6.16 -11.70
C LYS A 34 -0.84 -6.60 -12.37
N PRO A 35 0.25 -5.82 -12.39
CA PRO A 35 1.51 -6.25 -13.00
C PRO A 35 2.10 -7.50 -12.33
N LEU A 36 1.93 -7.64 -11.01
CA LEU A 36 2.40 -8.78 -10.25
C LEU A 36 1.55 -10.02 -10.53
N ILE A 37 0.23 -9.87 -10.64
CA ILE A 37 -0.69 -10.95 -11.02
C ILE A 37 -0.36 -11.45 -12.43
N ASP A 38 -0.23 -10.55 -13.39
CA ASP A 38 0.06 -10.87 -14.80
C ASP A 38 1.42 -11.57 -14.96
N SER A 39 2.39 -11.24 -14.11
CA SER A 39 3.71 -11.91 -14.10
C SER A 39 3.72 -13.29 -13.45
N GLY A 40 2.65 -13.69 -12.76
CA GLY A 40 2.58 -14.93 -11.99
C GLY A 40 3.52 -15.01 -10.77
N ARG A 41 4.11 -13.89 -10.36
CA ARG A 41 5.05 -13.83 -9.23
C ARG A 41 4.35 -14.09 -7.90
N LYS A 42 5.08 -14.74 -7.00
CA LYS A 42 4.68 -14.98 -5.61
C LYS A 42 5.66 -14.28 -4.67
N LEU A 43 5.10 -13.47 -3.77
CA LEU A 43 5.83 -12.60 -2.85
C LEU A 43 5.82 -13.17 -1.44
N ASP A 44 6.94 -13.00 -0.74
CA ASP A 44 7.05 -13.22 0.72
C ASP A 44 6.56 -11.98 1.49
N VAL A 45 6.78 -10.80 0.90
CA VAL A 45 6.50 -9.50 1.51
C VAL A 45 5.88 -8.56 0.48
N LEU A 46 4.80 -7.89 0.85
CA LEU A 46 4.19 -6.80 0.10
C LEU A 46 4.16 -5.54 0.97
N VAL A 47 4.77 -4.47 0.48
CA VAL A 47 4.78 -3.16 1.16
C VAL A 47 4.08 -2.14 0.27
N SER A 48 3.17 -1.36 0.83
CA SER A 48 2.46 -0.32 0.09
C SER A 48 2.15 0.89 0.97
N ASN A 49 2.27 2.07 0.37
CA ASN A 49 1.74 3.31 0.91
C ASN A 49 0.70 3.84 -0.09
N PRO A 50 -0.51 3.25 -0.12
CA PRO A 50 -1.53 3.67 -1.07
C PRO A 50 -2.15 5.00 -0.65
N PRO A 51 -2.78 5.74 -1.58
CA PRO A 51 -3.55 6.93 -1.24
C PRO A 51 -4.66 6.59 -0.23
N TYR A 52 -4.68 7.26 0.92
CA TYR A 52 -5.62 6.97 2.00
C TYR A 52 -6.44 8.18 2.47
N ILE A 53 -6.25 9.35 1.86
CA ILE A 53 -7.01 10.55 2.22
C ILE A 53 -8.39 10.48 1.57
N PRO A 54 -9.49 10.69 2.33
CA PRO A 54 -10.83 10.76 1.74
C PRO A 54 -10.93 11.90 0.74
N ALA A 55 -11.60 11.66 -0.39
CA ALA A 55 -11.72 12.64 -1.48
C ALA A 55 -12.43 13.95 -1.10
N GLN A 56 -13.15 13.95 0.02
CA GLN A 56 -13.89 15.11 0.54
C GLN A 56 -13.09 15.89 1.60
N GLU A 57 -11.93 15.39 2.02
CA GLU A 57 -11.11 16.07 3.02
C GLU A 57 -10.46 17.31 2.43
N GLN A 58 -10.60 18.45 3.10
CA GLN A 58 -9.91 19.68 2.73
C GLN A 58 -8.45 19.60 3.16
N MET A 59 -7.56 19.64 2.19
CA MET A 59 -6.12 19.60 2.41
C MET A 59 -5.52 21.01 2.30
N GLU A 60 -4.39 21.21 2.97
CA GLU A 60 -3.59 22.42 2.77
C GLU A 60 -3.11 22.52 1.31
N LYS A 61 -3.19 23.71 0.72
CA LYS A 61 -2.80 23.95 -0.68
C LYS A 61 -1.38 23.46 -1.01
N SER A 62 -0.45 23.58 -0.06
CA SER A 62 0.93 23.13 -0.24
C SER A 62 1.06 21.63 -0.55
N VAL A 63 0.18 20.80 -0.01
CA VAL A 63 0.21 19.35 -0.26
C VAL A 63 -0.46 19.03 -1.61
N VAL A 64 -1.60 19.66 -1.90
CA VAL A 64 -2.33 19.44 -3.15
C VAL A 64 -1.57 19.94 -4.38
N ASP A 65 -0.79 21.04 -4.22
CA ASP A 65 -0.07 21.67 -5.34
C ASP A 65 1.23 20.94 -5.73
N PHE A 66 1.80 20.11 -4.82
CA PHE A 66 3.09 19.45 -5.05
C PHE A 66 3.02 17.92 -5.22
N GLU A 67 1.86 17.31 -4.90
CA GLU A 67 1.66 15.88 -5.13
C GLU A 67 0.52 15.63 -6.14
N PRO A 68 0.66 14.62 -7.02
CA PRO A 68 -0.41 14.26 -7.95
C PRO A 68 -1.69 13.89 -7.19
N HIS A 69 -2.85 14.39 -7.63
CA HIS A 69 -4.15 14.08 -7.02
C HIS A 69 -4.42 12.56 -6.87
N VAL A 70 -3.96 11.78 -7.83
CA VAL A 70 -4.06 10.30 -7.81
C VAL A 70 -3.29 9.69 -6.64
N ALA A 71 -2.22 10.35 -6.18
CA ALA A 71 -1.39 9.87 -5.09
C ALA A 71 -1.94 10.20 -3.68
N LEU A 72 -3.00 11.01 -3.58
CA LEU A 72 -3.50 11.54 -2.31
C LEU A 72 -4.82 10.90 -1.86
N PHE A 73 -5.77 10.67 -2.78
CA PHE A 73 -7.14 10.33 -2.42
C PHE A 73 -7.47 8.84 -2.55
N GLY A 74 -7.84 8.23 -1.43
CA GLY A 74 -8.22 6.83 -1.30
C GLY A 74 -9.71 6.52 -1.48
N GLY A 75 -10.44 7.33 -2.26
CA GLY A 75 -11.90 7.19 -2.44
C GLY A 75 -12.69 7.94 -1.37
N SER A 76 -13.99 7.65 -1.25
CA SER A 76 -14.90 8.38 -0.33
C SER A 76 -14.60 8.17 1.15
N ASP A 77 -14.06 7.00 1.52
CA ASP A 77 -13.74 6.60 2.89
C ASP A 77 -12.23 6.47 3.15
N GLY A 78 -11.39 6.72 2.13
CA GLY A 78 -9.95 6.55 2.21
C GLY A 78 -9.46 5.08 2.18
N LEU A 79 -10.34 4.11 1.96
CA LEU A 79 -10.01 2.67 2.03
C LEU A 79 -10.04 1.97 0.66
N LYS A 80 -10.35 2.67 -0.41
CA LYS A 80 -10.53 2.08 -1.75
C LYS A 80 -9.36 1.17 -2.16
N PHE A 81 -8.13 1.67 -2.04
CA PHE A 81 -6.96 0.94 -2.52
C PHE A 81 -6.56 -0.21 -1.59
N TYR A 82 -6.78 -0.07 -0.28
CA TYR A 82 -6.61 -1.20 0.65
C TYR A 82 -7.55 -2.34 0.30
N ARG A 83 -8.83 -2.04 0.03
CA ARG A 83 -9.81 -3.04 -0.39
C ARG A 83 -9.36 -3.78 -1.65
N MET A 84 -8.94 -3.06 -2.68
CA MET A 84 -8.43 -3.65 -3.92
C MET A 84 -7.22 -4.57 -3.66
N ILE A 85 -6.28 -4.13 -2.82
CA ILE A 85 -5.10 -4.93 -2.49
C ILE A 85 -5.49 -6.18 -1.68
N PHE A 86 -6.36 -6.06 -0.67
CA PHE A 86 -6.78 -7.18 0.17
C PHE A 86 -7.55 -8.24 -0.62
N GLU A 87 -8.44 -7.83 -1.53
CA GLU A 87 -9.18 -8.74 -2.41
C GLU A 87 -8.27 -9.54 -3.36
N ASP A 88 -7.18 -8.93 -3.81
CA ASP A 88 -6.27 -9.52 -4.79
C ASP A 88 -4.97 -10.11 -4.20
N CYS A 89 -4.64 -9.83 -2.93
CA CYS A 89 -3.34 -10.17 -2.35
C CYS A 89 -3.00 -11.67 -2.43
N ARG A 90 -3.99 -12.55 -2.27
CA ARG A 90 -3.79 -14.01 -2.38
C ARG A 90 -3.31 -14.47 -3.75
N LYS A 91 -3.57 -13.69 -4.79
CA LYS A 91 -3.08 -13.98 -6.16
C LYS A 91 -1.57 -13.79 -6.29
N VAL A 92 -0.97 -12.96 -5.43
CA VAL A 92 0.45 -12.59 -5.49
C VAL A 92 1.26 -13.02 -4.27
N LEU A 93 0.64 -13.36 -3.13
CA LEU A 93 1.35 -13.81 -1.94
C LEU A 93 1.60 -15.32 -1.94
N LYS A 94 2.70 -15.72 -1.30
CA LYS A 94 2.95 -17.10 -0.88
C LYS A 94 2.08 -17.46 0.32
N ASP A 95 2.05 -18.76 0.68
CA ASP A 95 1.31 -19.24 1.86
C ASP A 95 1.79 -18.59 3.15
N LYS A 96 3.10 -18.46 3.31
CA LYS A 96 3.75 -17.71 4.39
C LYS A 96 4.22 -16.37 3.84
N ALA A 97 3.57 -15.32 4.25
CA ALA A 97 3.86 -13.98 3.77
C ALA A 97 3.38 -12.92 4.75
N PHE A 98 3.82 -11.68 4.57
CA PHE A 98 3.20 -10.57 5.28
C PHE A 98 3.03 -9.35 4.40
N MET A 99 2.07 -8.51 4.77
CA MET A 99 1.87 -7.20 4.16
C MET A 99 2.12 -6.09 5.18
N ALA A 100 2.68 -4.97 4.70
CA ALA A 100 2.89 -3.76 5.48
C ALA A 100 2.36 -2.53 4.73
N PHE A 101 1.61 -1.70 5.46
CA PHE A 101 0.98 -0.50 4.88
C PHE A 101 1.22 0.72 5.76
N GLU A 102 1.36 1.89 5.12
CA GLU A 102 1.05 3.15 5.79
C GLU A 102 -0.45 3.39 5.75
N MET A 103 -0.99 4.06 6.78
CA MET A 103 -2.42 4.36 6.91
C MET A 103 -2.66 5.71 7.59
N GLY A 104 -3.85 6.25 7.41
CA GLY A 104 -4.30 7.45 8.12
C GLY A 104 -4.47 7.19 9.63
N TRP A 105 -4.08 8.17 10.44
CA TRP A 105 -4.07 8.07 11.90
C TRP A 105 -5.46 7.84 12.52
N ASP A 106 -6.51 8.22 11.82
CA ASP A 106 -7.92 8.10 12.24
C ASP A 106 -8.64 6.88 11.65
N GLN A 107 -7.92 6.02 10.91
CA GLN A 107 -8.52 4.90 10.16
C GLN A 107 -8.53 3.57 10.93
N ARG A 108 -8.02 3.49 12.17
CA ARG A 108 -7.87 2.24 12.92
C ARG A 108 -9.11 1.34 12.87
N GLU A 109 -10.26 1.86 13.30
CA GLU A 109 -11.49 1.06 13.39
C GLU A 109 -11.97 0.56 12.04
N ARG A 110 -11.96 1.45 11.02
CA ARG A 110 -12.38 1.10 9.66
C ARG A 110 -11.42 0.12 9.01
N MET A 111 -10.11 0.28 9.26
CA MET A 111 -9.08 -0.62 8.74
C MET A 111 -9.15 -2.00 9.40
N SER A 112 -9.35 -2.06 10.71
CA SER A 112 -9.57 -3.33 11.43
C SER A 112 -10.78 -4.09 10.88
N ALA A 113 -11.91 -3.39 10.73
CA ALA A 113 -13.11 -3.98 10.16
C ALA A 113 -12.88 -4.51 8.73
N LEU A 114 -12.14 -3.77 7.90
CA LEU A 114 -11.81 -4.18 6.54
C LEU A 114 -10.93 -5.44 6.48
N VAL A 115 -9.92 -5.53 7.35
CA VAL A 115 -9.07 -6.73 7.45
C VAL A 115 -9.91 -7.93 7.91
N GLU A 116 -10.73 -7.78 8.94
CA GLU A 116 -11.58 -8.84 9.48
C GLU A 116 -12.65 -9.30 8.48
N GLU A 117 -13.14 -8.40 7.61
CA GLU A 117 -14.11 -8.71 6.55
C GLU A 117 -13.48 -9.53 5.42
N ILE A 118 -12.32 -9.10 4.91
CA ILE A 118 -11.73 -9.65 3.67
C ILE A 118 -10.72 -10.76 3.97
N LEU A 119 -10.00 -10.66 5.09
CA LEU A 119 -8.89 -11.54 5.47
C LEU A 119 -9.09 -12.13 6.89
N PRO A 120 -10.26 -12.73 7.20
CA PRO A 120 -10.61 -13.16 8.55
C PRO A 120 -9.67 -14.21 9.15
N GLU A 121 -8.91 -14.92 8.31
CA GLU A 121 -7.97 -15.97 8.75
C GLU A 121 -6.57 -15.41 9.09
N THR A 122 -6.35 -14.10 8.98
CA THR A 122 -5.04 -13.51 9.22
C THR A 122 -4.92 -12.89 10.61
N ARG A 123 -3.70 -12.85 11.13
CA ARG A 123 -3.35 -11.99 12.26
C ARG A 123 -2.93 -10.62 11.74
N TYR A 124 -3.29 -9.55 12.43
CA TYR A 124 -2.83 -8.21 12.07
C TYR A 124 -2.47 -7.38 13.30
N GLU A 125 -1.69 -6.32 13.07
CA GLU A 125 -1.30 -5.34 14.07
C GLU A 125 -1.37 -3.93 13.48
N ILE A 126 -1.84 -2.97 14.27
CA ILE A 126 -1.75 -1.55 13.92
C ILE A 126 -0.83 -0.87 14.92
N LEU A 127 0.28 -0.35 14.41
CA LEU A 127 1.33 0.30 15.18
C LEU A 127 1.29 1.82 15.03
N LYS A 128 1.80 2.48 16.07
CA LYS A 128 1.88 3.94 16.12
C LYS A 128 3.23 4.44 15.62
N ASP A 129 3.21 5.65 15.07
CA ASP A 129 4.43 6.41 14.75
C ASP A 129 5.07 7.02 16.02
N MET A 130 6.17 7.74 15.82
CA MET A 130 6.91 8.42 16.88
C MET A 130 6.08 9.53 17.59
N ASN A 131 4.99 9.99 16.98
CA ASN A 131 4.07 10.97 17.55
C ASN A 131 2.90 10.31 18.28
N GLY A 132 2.89 8.98 18.40
CA GLY A 132 1.84 8.22 19.07
C GLY A 132 0.54 8.09 18.27
N LYS A 133 0.56 8.39 16.97
CA LYS A 133 -0.58 8.25 16.05
C LYS A 133 -0.51 6.92 15.31
N ASP A 134 -1.64 6.27 15.13
CA ASP A 134 -1.73 5.06 14.31
C ASP A 134 -1.22 5.37 12.90
N ARG A 135 -0.32 4.54 12.39
CA ARG A 135 0.35 4.82 11.13
C ARG A 135 0.66 3.61 10.29
N MET A 136 0.86 2.45 10.89
CA MET A 136 1.32 1.26 10.18
C MET A 136 0.39 0.10 10.45
N LEU A 137 -0.07 -0.55 9.38
CA LEU A 137 -0.78 -1.82 9.44
C LEU A 137 0.14 -2.95 8.98
N PHE A 138 0.24 -4.01 9.76
CA PHE A 138 0.88 -5.27 9.37
C PHE A 138 -0.15 -6.39 9.36
N VAL A 139 -0.17 -7.21 8.29
CA VAL A 139 -1.04 -8.39 8.15
C VAL A 139 -0.19 -9.61 7.89
N TYR A 140 -0.35 -10.66 8.68
CA TYR A 140 0.47 -11.86 8.68
C TYR A 140 -0.33 -13.06 8.16
N PHE A 141 0.25 -13.77 7.20
CA PHE A 141 -0.32 -14.96 6.57
C PHE A 141 0.49 -16.18 7.01
N ASN A 142 -0.11 -17.06 7.84
CA ASN A 142 0.53 -18.29 8.35
C ASN A 142 1.94 -18.05 8.94
N LEU A 143 2.16 -16.88 9.52
CA LEU A 143 3.35 -16.52 10.30
C LEU A 143 2.95 -16.46 11.78
N ASP A 144 3.74 -17.14 12.62
CA ASP A 144 3.59 -17.16 14.09
C ASP A 144 4.11 -15.87 14.72
#